data_993f2012bce2a5ead85ccf055a29d470
#
_entry.id   993f2012bce2a5ead85ccf055a29d470
#
_cell.length_a   1.000
_cell.length_b   1.000
_cell.length_c   1.000
_cell.angle_alpha   90.00
_cell.angle_beta   90.00
_cell.angle_gamma   90.00
#
_symmetry.space_group_name_H-M   'P 1'
#
loop_
_entity.id
_entity.type
_entity.pdbx_description
1 polymer ?
#
loop_
_entity_poly.entity_id
_entity_poly.type
_entity_poly.pdbx_seq_one_letter_code
_entity_poly.pdbx_strand_id
1 'polypeptide(L)'
;MKLNSVLTLLFIALFTACKGGAYDLSGYGLKPDTGENASPLIAKALQEIAAEVNFDTVRILLPKGRYDFYPEGASKREYFISNHDQDNPKLVGLAFENMKNVIFDGQGSELVFHGRMLPVSLVGSENCTLKNFSIDFANPHISQVKVLENDTVGGLITYEVAPWVEYEIRDSNFVAKGEGWEHVPAWGIAFEGDTKRLVYTTSDISVGSKHVAEIASRKILAPWKNKKLIPGTVVVFRGYG
;
A
#
# COMPACT_ATOMS: atom_id res chain seq x y z
N MET A 1 -26.96 54.32 57.89
CA MET A 1 -25.77 53.89 57.16
C MET A 1 -25.96 52.44 56.76
N LYS A 2 -26.18 52.17 55.48
CA LYS A 2 -26.34 50.80 54.95
C LYS A 2 -25.03 50.43 54.28
N LEU A 3 -24.41 49.38 54.78
CA LEU A 3 -23.18 48.82 54.29
C LEU A 3 -23.54 47.80 53.17
N ASN A 4 -23.26 48.14 51.92
CA ASN A 4 -23.44 47.23 50.78
C ASN A 4 -22.21 46.34 50.65
N SER A 5 -22.39 45.06 51.00
CA SER A 5 -21.40 44.02 50.70
C SER A 5 -21.48 43.64 49.22
N VAL A 6 -20.49 44.03 48.44
CA VAL A 6 -20.29 43.55 47.06
C VAL A 6 -19.56 42.24 47.14
N LEU A 7 -20.28 41.15 46.86
CA LEU A 7 -19.72 39.80 46.77
C LEU A 7 -19.13 39.64 45.35
N THR A 8 -17.80 39.77 45.22
CA THR A 8 -17.09 39.53 43.98
C THR A 8 -16.90 38.04 43.81
N LEU A 9 -17.71 37.39 42.96
CA LEU A 9 -17.51 36.01 42.53
C LEU A 9 -16.30 35.94 41.60
N LEU A 10 -15.21 35.42 42.11
CA LEU A 10 -14.02 35.08 41.31
C LEU A 10 -14.29 33.80 40.52
N PHE A 11 -14.63 33.91 39.23
CA PHE A 11 -14.72 32.77 38.32
C PHE A 11 -13.29 32.32 38.00
N ILE A 12 -12.76 31.29 38.67
CA ILE A 12 -11.54 30.60 38.30
C ILE A 12 -11.92 29.70 37.16
N ALA A 13 -11.70 30.13 35.92
CA ALA A 13 -11.73 29.27 34.76
C ALA A 13 -10.51 28.33 34.83
N LEU A 14 -10.75 27.08 35.26
CA LEU A 14 -9.77 26.02 35.09
C LEU A 14 -9.62 25.75 33.60
N PHE A 15 -8.64 26.40 32.99
CA PHE A 15 -8.12 25.92 31.71
C PHE A 15 -7.35 24.61 31.98
N THR A 16 -8.01 23.48 31.79
CA THR A 16 -7.30 22.23 31.63
C THR A 16 -6.51 22.35 30.33
N ALA A 17 -5.23 22.67 30.45
CA ALA A 17 -4.32 22.65 29.31
C ALA A 17 -4.26 21.20 28.80
N CYS A 18 -4.83 20.95 27.60
CA CYS A 18 -4.62 19.66 26.91
C CYS A 18 -3.12 19.39 26.83
N LYS A 19 -2.65 18.34 27.48
CA LYS A 19 -1.26 17.89 27.36
C LYS A 19 -1.09 17.22 26.00
N GLY A 20 -0.55 17.92 25.01
CA GLY A 20 -0.18 17.35 23.72
C GLY A 20 1.28 16.93 23.71
N GLY A 21 1.56 15.70 23.31
CA GLY A 21 2.90 15.25 22.96
C GLY A 21 3.18 15.51 21.48
N ALA A 22 4.36 16.03 21.15
CA ALA A 22 4.80 16.18 19.75
C ALA A 22 6.13 15.45 19.57
N TYR A 23 6.18 14.53 18.61
CA TYR A 23 7.33 13.71 18.27
C TYR A 23 7.75 14.01 16.83
N ASP A 24 8.97 14.53 16.65
CA ASP A 24 9.59 14.65 15.34
C ASP A 24 10.44 13.39 15.09
N LEU A 25 10.11 12.68 14.00
CA LEU A 25 10.78 11.42 13.69
C LEU A 25 12.23 11.58 13.26
N SER A 26 12.68 12.78 12.95
CA SER A 26 14.13 13.04 12.77
C SER A 26 14.94 12.76 14.05
N GLY A 27 14.34 12.98 15.21
CA GLY A 27 14.93 12.65 16.52
C GLY A 27 15.16 11.14 16.72
N TYR A 28 14.45 10.29 15.97
CA TYR A 28 14.63 8.83 15.93
C TYR A 28 15.63 8.37 14.84
N GLY A 29 16.26 9.33 14.16
CA GLY A 29 17.24 9.06 13.11
C GLY A 29 16.67 8.91 11.71
N LEU A 30 15.35 9.08 11.52
CA LEU A 30 14.74 9.08 10.19
C LEU A 30 15.21 10.31 9.39
N LYS A 31 15.75 10.05 8.20
CA LYS A 31 16.24 11.08 7.28
C LYS A 31 15.59 10.86 5.92
N PRO A 32 15.01 11.91 5.32
CA PRO A 32 14.43 11.80 3.98
C PRO A 32 15.50 11.65 2.91
N ASP A 33 15.11 11.14 1.74
CA ASP A 33 15.86 11.14 0.48
C ASP A 33 17.21 10.40 0.52
N THR A 34 17.37 9.45 1.45
CA THR A 34 18.64 8.68 1.61
C THR A 34 18.65 7.38 0.81
N GLY A 35 17.47 6.83 0.48
CA GLY A 35 17.33 5.47 -0.04
C GLY A 35 17.62 4.37 1.00
N GLU A 36 17.92 4.74 2.25
CA GLU A 36 18.14 3.79 3.34
C GLU A 36 16.81 3.22 3.85
N ASN A 37 16.87 2.02 4.43
CA ASN A 37 15.70 1.36 4.98
C ASN A 37 15.14 2.08 6.21
N ALA A 38 13.97 2.70 6.08
CA ALA A 38 13.27 3.38 7.16
C ALA A 38 12.54 2.43 8.13
N SER A 39 12.28 1.16 7.73
CA SER A 39 11.45 0.22 8.50
C SER A 39 11.89 0.03 9.95
N PRO A 40 13.16 -0.23 10.28
CA PRO A 40 13.56 -0.46 11.66
C PRO A 40 13.43 0.79 12.53
N LEU A 41 13.69 1.97 11.97
CA LEU A 41 13.62 3.23 12.71
C LEU A 41 12.16 3.62 13.01
N ILE A 42 11.27 3.48 12.03
CA ILE A 42 9.86 3.80 12.24
C ILE A 42 9.20 2.79 13.18
N ALA A 43 9.54 1.50 13.09
CA ALA A 43 9.04 0.47 13.99
C ALA A 43 9.40 0.77 15.45
N LYS A 44 10.67 1.14 15.69
CA LYS A 44 11.16 1.56 17.00
C LYS A 44 10.45 2.82 17.49
N ALA A 45 10.36 3.85 16.65
CA ALA A 45 9.74 5.12 17.02
C ALA A 45 8.28 4.94 17.44
N LEU A 46 7.48 4.23 16.63
CA LEU A 46 6.06 3.99 16.93
C LEU A 46 5.88 3.15 18.20
N GLN A 47 6.75 2.18 18.45
CA GLN A 47 6.71 1.37 19.66
C GLN A 47 7.03 2.21 20.91
N GLU A 48 8.05 3.06 20.89
CA GLU A 48 8.42 3.94 21.99
C GLU A 48 7.33 4.98 22.26
N ILE A 49 6.81 5.63 21.22
CA ILE A 49 5.71 6.61 21.35
C ILE A 49 4.46 5.95 21.94
N ALA A 50 4.11 4.74 21.49
CA ALA A 50 2.95 4.02 22.02
C ALA A 50 3.09 3.68 23.51
N ALA A 51 4.30 3.47 24.02
CA ALA A 51 4.58 3.18 25.41
C ALA A 51 4.49 4.42 26.34
N GLU A 52 4.66 5.62 25.79
CA GLU A 52 4.68 6.88 26.56
C GLU A 52 3.29 7.49 26.80
N VAL A 53 2.18 6.77 26.54
CA VAL A 53 0.81 7.30 26.46
C VAL A 53 0.31 7.87 27.79
N ASN A 54 0.53 9.18 27.98
CA ASN A 54 -0.14 10.01 28.97
C ASN A 54 -0.61 11.38 28.40
N PHE A 55 -0.82 11.46 27.08
CA PHE A 55 -1.20 12.70 26.40
C PHE A 55 -2.63 12.62 25.88
N ASP A 56 -3.35 13.74 25.98
CA ASP A 56 -4.70 13.87 25.40
C ASP A 56 -4.66 13.79 23.86
N THR A 57 -3.55 14.24 23.26
CA THR A 57 -3.30 14.15 21.83
C THR A 57 -1.81 13.94 21.57
N VAL A 58 -1.48 12.98 20.71
CA VAL A 58 -0.12 12.67 20.25
C VAL A 58 0.05 13.13 18.80
N ARG A 59 1.01 14.02 18.53
CA ARG A 59 1.37 14.45 17.18
C ARG A 59 2.69 13.80 16.79
N ILE A 60 2.71 13.08 15.67
CA ILE A 60 3.90 12.45 15.10
C ILE A 60 4.18 13.14 13.77
N LEU A 61 5.34 13.75 13.64
CA LEU A 61 5.76 14.49 12.45
C LEU A 61 6.86 13.71 11.73
N LEU A 62 6.62 13.37 10.46
CA LEU A 62 7.63 12.81 9.58
C LEU A 62 8.21 13.95 8.72
N PRO A 63 9.50 14.27 8.78
CA PRO A 63 10.10 15.31 7.92
C PRO A 63 9.83 15.04 6.45
N LYS A 64 9.55 16.10 5.70
CA LYS A 64 9.18 15.99 4.28
C LYS A 64 10.32 15.37 3.47
N GLY A 65 9.98 14.40 2.61
CA GLY A 65 10.84 13.78 1.61
C GLY A 65 10.42 12.34 1.30
N ARG A 66 11.27 11.61 0.61
CA ARG A 66 11.05 10.20 0.28
C ARG A 66 11.65 9.30 1.36
N TYR A 67 10.91 8.25 1.70
CA TYR A 67 11.32 7.19 2.62
C TYR A 67 11.09 5.83 1.98
N ASP A 68 12.13 5.02 1.95
CA ASP A 68 12.09 3.66 1.42
C ASP A 68 11.95 2.66 2.57
N PHE A 69 10.94 1.78 2.46
CA PHE A 69 10.61 0.77 3.46
C PHE A 69 10.87 -0.61 2.89
N TYR A 70 11.73 -1.39 3.56
CA TYR A 70 12.04 -2.76 3.18
C TYR A 70 11.53 -3.76 4.22
N PRO A 71 11.34 -5.04 3.83
CA PRO A 71 10.90 -6.11 4.73
C PRO A 71 11.78 -6.27 5.98
N GLU A 72 13.09 -6.02 5.84
CA GLU A 72 14.07 -6.17 6.91
C GLU A 72 13.86 -5.11 7.99
N GLY A 73 13.62 -5.58 9.22
CA GLY A 73 13.39 -4.70 10.37
C GLY A 73 11.98 -4.08 10.43
N ALA A 74 11.09 -4.44 9.52
CA ALA A 74 9.67 -4.09 9.60
C ALA A 74 8.98 -4.77 10.79
N SER A 75 7.90 -4.18 11.27
CA SER A 75 7.09 -4.76 12.35
C SER A 75 6.46 -6.07 11.92
N LYS A 76 6.78 -7.19 12.59
CA LYS A 76 6.19 -8.51 12.32
C LYS A 76 4.91 -8.68 13.12
N ARG A 77 3.79 -8.96 12.44
CA ARG A 77 2.47 -9.09 13.06
C ARG A 77 1.69 -10.27 12.51
N GLU A 78 1.00 -10.96 13.38
CA GLU A 78 0.05 -11.98 12.98
C GLU A 78 -1.33 -11.35 12.82
N TYR A 79 -1.71 -11.09 11.58
CA TYR A 79 -3.00 -10.52 11.24
C TYR A 79 -3.80 -11.49 10.37
N PHE A 80 -5.08 -11.59 10.69
CA PHE A 80 -6.06 -12.32 9.88
C PHE A 80 -6.91 -11.31 9.12
N ILE A 81 -6.46 -10.99 7.91
CA ILE A 81 -7.11 -10.00 7.07
C ILE A 81 -8.23 -10.69 6.29
N SER A 82 -9.46 -10.18 6.43
CA SER A 82 -10.62 -10.71 5.73
C SER A 82 -10.39 -10.78 4.22
N ASN A 83 -10.80 -11.88 3.62
CA ASN A 83 -10.69 -12.13 2.18
C ASN A 83 -9.25 -12.18 1.63
N HIS A 84 -8.29 -12.51 2.49
CA HIS A 84 -6.89 -12.68 2.12
C HIS A 84 -6.31 -13.92 2.79
N ASP A 85 -5.84 -14.88 1.99
CA ASP A 85 -5.23 -16.14 2.43
C ASP A 85 -3.69 -16.05 2.47
N GLN A 86 -3.16 -14.89 2.86
CA GLN A 86 -1.71 -14.71 2.89
C GLN A 86 -1.10 -15.24 4.17
N ASP A 87 0.16 -15.64 4.03
CA ASP A 87 0.97 -16.13 5.14
C ASP A 87 1.16 -15.08 6.24
N ASN A 88 1.34 -15.55 7.46
CA ASN A 88 1.79 -14.78 8.60
C ASN A 88 3.27 -15.15 8.91
N PRO A 89 4.04 -14.25 9.54
CA PRO A 89 3.64 -12.91 9.96
C PRO A 89 3.58 -11.91 8.79
N LYS A 90 2.71 -10.91 8.90
CA LYS A 90 2.73 -9.73 8.02
C LYS A 90 3.89 -8.83 8.41
N LEU A 91 4.57 -8.28 7.39
CA LEU A 91 5.61 -7.28 7.55
C LEU A 91 4.99 -5.90 7.37
N VAL A 92 4.87 -5.16 8.46
CA VAL A 92 4.13 -3.90 8.50
C VAL A 92 5.10 -2.73 8.55
N GLY A 93 4.93 -1.77 7.65
CA GLY A 93 5.72 -0.54 7.62
C GLY A 93 5.38 0.36 8.81
N LEU A 94 4.17 0.89 8.85
CA LEU A 94 3.69 1.74 9.92
C LEU A 94 2.60 1.00 10.71
N ALA A 95 2.94 0.44 11.87
CA ALA A 95 2.01 -0.28 12.72
C ALA A 95 1.53 0.62 13.88
N PHE A 96 0.33 1.18 13.75
CA PHE A 96 -0.34 1.92 14.82
C PHE A 96 -1.22 0.96 15.61
N GLU A 97 -0.77 0.60 16.81
CA GLU A 97 -1.42 -0.42 17.62
C GLU A 97 -1.77 0.10 19.01
N ASN A 98 -3.03 -0.07 19.41
CA ASN A 98 -3.57 0.35 20.71
C ASN A 98 -3.32 1.83 21.03
N MET A 99 -3.21 2.67 20.00
CA MET A 99 -2.96 4.10 20.14
C MET A 99 -4.26 4.90 20.10
N LYS A 100 -4.33 5.99 20.88
CA LYS A 100 -5.48 6.88 20.91
C LYS A 100 -5.10 8.32 20.63
N ASN A 101 -5.99 9.05 19.96
CA ASN A 101 -5.85 10.49 19.69
C ASN A 101 -4.53 10.83 18.98
N VAL A 102 -4.11 10.02 18.00
CA VAL A 102 -2.87 10.21 17.26
C VAL A 102 -3.12 11.00 15.99
N ILE A 103 -2.26 11.97 15.73
CA ILE A 103 -2.17 12.66 14.45
C ILE A 103 -0.78 12.39 13.88
N PHE A 104 -0.69 11.51 12.89
CA PHE A 104 0.52 11.32 12.09
C PHE A 104 0.47 12.23 10.87
N ASP A 105 1.44 13.12 10.75
CA ASP A 105 1.55 14.06 9.64
C ASP A 105 2.84 13.80 8.86
N GLY A 106 2.69 13.29 7.64
CA GLY A 106 3.79 13.02 6.73
C GLY A 106 4.35 14.25 6.02
N GLN A 107 3.78 15.43 6.24
CA GLN A 107 4.24 16.73 5.70
C GLN A 107 4.45 16.76 4.18
N GLY A 108 3.74 15.91 3.43
CA GLY A 108 3.88 15.76 1.99
C GLY A 108 4.98 14.78 1.56
N SER A 109 5.33 13.84 2.43
CA SER A 109 6.31 12.79 2.15
C SER A 109 5.76 11.71 1.23
N GLU A 110 6.67 11.03 0.55
CA GLU A 110 6.43 9.84 -0.25
C GLU A 110 6.97 8.61 0.50
N LEU A 111 6.11 7.63 0.75
CA LEU A 111 6.46 6.37 1.40
C LEU A 111 6.49 5.28 0.33
N VAL A 112 7.68 4.78 0.00
CA VAL A 112 7.88 3.78 -1.04
C VAL A 112 8.20 2.44 -0.40
N PHE A 113 7.39 1.43 -0.68
CA PHE A 113 7.52 0.11 -0.11
C PHE A 113 8.17 -0.87 -1.10
N HIS A 114 9.08 -1.67 -0.59
CA HIS A 114 9.79 -2.71 -1.30
C HIS A 114 9.35 -4.10 -0.85
N GLY A 115 9.28 -5.03 -1.79
CA GLY A 115 8.89 -6.39 -1.47
C GLY A 115 7.46 -6.53 -0.96
N ARG A 116 7.20 -7.62 -0.25
CA ARG A 116 5.86 -7.96 0.26
C ARG A 116 5.62 -7.36 1.64
N MET A 117 5.07 -6.17 1.68
CA MET A 117 4.79 -5.44 2.91
C MET A 117 3.33 -4.96 2.98
N LEU A 118 2.82 -4.85 4.19
CA LEU A 118 1.61 -4.09 4.51
C LEU A 118 2.03 -2.66 4.88
N PRO A 119 1.71 -1.65 4.06
CA PRO A 119 2.21 -0.30 4.29
C PRO A 119 1.82 0.28 5.64
N VAL A 120 0.53 0.20 6.00
CA VAL A 120 0.00 0.80 7.23
C VAL A 120 -1.03 -0.12 7.86
N SER A 121 -1.01 -0.25 9.17
CA SER A 121 -2.07 -0.88 9.95
C SER A 121 -2.52 -0.01 11.12
N LEU A 122 -3.81 -0.05 11.41
CA LEU A 122 -4.46 0.57 12.57
C LEU A 122 -5.21 -0.54 13.30
N VAL A 123 -4.67 -1.02 14.43
CA VAL A 123 -5.24 -2.14 15.17
C VAL A 123 -5.47 -1.75 16.63
N GLY A 124 -6.70 -1.91 17.12
CA GLY A 124 -7.07 -1.51 18.47
C GLY A 124 -6.93 0.00 18.74
N SER A 125 -6.84 0.80 17.70
CA SER A 125 -6.57 2.24 17.77
C SER A 125 -7.85 3.05 17.62
N GLU A 126 -7.91 4.22 18.29
CA GLU A 126 -9.09 5.07 18.39
C GLU A 126 -8.74 6.53 18.10
N ASN A 127 -9.57 7.23 17.32
CA ASN A 127 -9.41 8.65 17.00
C ASN A 127 -8.01 8.97 16.40
N CYS A 128 -7.57 8.17 15.43
CA CYS A 128 -6.30 8.37 14.74
C CYS A 128 -6.49 9.04 13.38
N THR A 129 -5.64 10.01 13.09
CA THR A 129 -5.58 10.71 11.80
C THR A 129 -4.22 10.52 11.18
N LEU A 130 -4.17 9.94 9.99
CA LEU A 130 -2.97 9.83 9.17
C LEU A 130 -3.14 10.72 7.95
N LYS A 131 -2.21 11.66 7.71
CA LYS A 131 -2.39 12.66 6.68
C LYS A 131 -1.08 13.13 6.04
N ASN A 132 -1.23 13.79 4.88
CA ASN A 132 -0.15 14.48 4.18
C ASN A 132 1.02 13.56 3.79
N PHE A 133 0.73 12.39 3.22
CA PHE A 133 1.73 11.52 2.59
C PHE A 133 1.09 10.70 1.47
N SER A 134 1.91 10.21 0.57
CA SER A 134 1.54 9.20 -0.43
C SER A 134 2.15 7.85 -0.09
N ILE A 135 1.52 6.78 -0.57
CA ILE A 135 2.02 5.41 -0.49
C ILE A 135 2.18 4.90 -1.91
N ASP A 136 3.34 4.33 -2.21
CA ASP A 136 3.59 3.62 -3.45
C ASP A 136 4.47 2.40 -3.20
N PHE A 137 4.56 1.52 -4.20
CA PHE A 137 5.48 0.40 -4.21
C PHE A 137 6.51 0.60 -5.31
N ALA A 138 7.78 0.35 -5.01
CA ALA A 138 8.86 0.39 -6.00
C ALA A 138 8.59 -0.63 -7.13
N ASN A 139 8.04 -1.80 -6.74
CA ASN A 139 7.51 -2.80 -7.67
C ASN A 139 6.16 -3.28 -7.13
N PRO A 140 5.02 -2.82 -7.71
CA PRO A 140 3.70 -3.17 -7.20
C PRO A 140 3.39 -4.66 -7.39
N HIS A 141 2.64 -5.27 -6.46
CA HIS A 141 2.25 -6.69 -6.47
C HIS A 141 1.12 -6.97 -7.48
N ILE A 142 1.29 -6.45 -8.66
CA ILE A 142 0.38 -6.65 -9.80
C ILE A 142 1.19 -6.80 -11.08
N SER A 143 0.60 -7.46 -12.07
CA SER A 143 1.07 -7.41 -13.44
C SER A 143 -0.04 -6.93 -14.36
N GLN A 144 0.32 -6.34 -15.48
CA GLN A 144 -0.63 -5.75 -16.42
C GLN A 144 -0.27 -6.08 -17.85
N VAL A 145 -1.29 -6.40 -18.63
CA VAL A 145 -1.15 -6.61 -20.07
C VAL A 145 -2.24 -5.85 -20.83
N LYS A 146 -1.97 -5.55 -22.09
CA LYS A 146 -2.93 -4.95 -23.03
C LYS A 146 -3.18 -5.91 -24.18
N VAL A 147 -4.41 -6.25 -24.43
CA VAL A 147 -4.81 -7.08 -25.56
C VAL A 147 -4.56 -6.32 -26.86
N LEU A 148 -3.81 -6.92 -27.77
CA LEU A 148 -3.52 -6.39 -29.09
C LEU A 148 -4.45 -7.02 -30.15
N GLU A 149 -4.58 -8.36 -30.11
CA GLU A 149 -5.39 -9.13 -31.04
C GLU A 149 -6.09 -10.27 -30.30
N ASN A 150 -7.25 -10.65 -30.78
CA ASN A 150 -8.01 -11.77 -30.21
C ASN A 150 -8.74 -12.53 -31.34
N ASP A 151 -8.12 -13.62 -31.79
CA ASP A 151 -8.74 -14.58 -32.70
C ASP A 151 -9.58 -15.59 -31.92
N THR A 152 -10.84 -15.27 -31.72
CA THR A 152 -11.77 -16.14 -31.00
C THR A 152 -12.17 -17.40 -31.79
N VAL A 153 -11.88 -17.49 -33.08
CA VAL A 153 -12.12 -18.67 -33.93
C VAL A 153 -10.92 -19.63 -33.80
N GLY A 154 -9.72 -19.14 -34.09
CA GLY A 154 -8.49 -19.90 -33.95
C GLY A 154 -8.09 -20.19 -32.50
N GLY A 155 -8.61 -19.41 -31.56
CA GLY A 155 -8.32 -19.59 -30.14
C GLY A 155 -6.95 -19.09 -29.73
N LEU A 156 -6.52 -17.98 -30.32
CA LEU A 156 -5.27 -17.32 -30.03
C LEU A 156 -5.50 -15.89 -29.64
N ILE A 157 -4.71 -15.40 -28.67
CA ILE A 157 -4.70 -14.00 -28.26
C ILE A 157 -3.26 -13.48 -28.28
N THR A 158 -3.09 -12.26 -28.73
CA THR A 158 -1.81 -11.53 -28.61
C THR A 158 -2.01 -10.40 -27.62
N TYR A 159 -1.11 -10.29 -26.66
CA TYR A 159 -1.11 -9.19 -25.69
C TYR A 159 0.29 -8.61 -25.48
N GLU A 160 0.34 -7.36 -25.08
CA GLU A 160 1.57 -6.63 -24.74
C GLU A 160 1.68 -6.48 -23.24
N VAL A 161 2.83 -6.84 -22.68
CA VAL A 161 3.13 -6.69 -21.26
C VAL A 161 3.48 -5.22 -20.98
N ALA A 162 2.88 -4.64 -19.94
CA ALA A 162 3.12 -3.24 -19.57
C ALA A 162 4.62 -2.96 -19.30
N PRO A 163 5.15 -1.78 -19.69
CA PRO A 163 6.58 -1.49 -19.63
C PRO A 163 7.24 -1.67 -18.26
N TRP A 164 6.49 -1.43 -17.21
CA TRP A 164 6.95 -1.52 -15.82
C TRP A 164 6.89 -2.94 -15.21
N VAL A 165 6.23 -3.89 -15.88
CA VAL A 165 6.14 -5.28 -15.41
C VAL A 165 7.42 -6.03 -15.77
N GLU A 166 8.07 -6.61 -14.76
CA GLU A 166 9.14 -7.58 -14.97
C GLU A 166 8.55 -8.97 -15.23
N TYR A 167 9.08 -9.69 -16.19
CA TYR A 167 8.62 -11.04 -16.53
C TYR A 167 9.67 -11.86 -17.23
N GLU A 168 9.41 -13.16 -17.31
CA GLU A 168 10.13 -14.08 -18.18
C GLU A 168 9.17 -15.11 -18.76
N ILE A 169 9.58 -15.78 -19.84
CA ILE A 169 8.91 -16.99 -20.31
C ILE A 169 9.72 -18.18 -19.81
N ARG A 170 9.13 -18.93 -18.89
CA ARG A 170 9.74 -20.11 -18.25
C ARG A 170 8.88 -21.33 -18.53
N ASP A 171 9.44 -22.36 -19.17
CA ASP A 171 8.72 -23.59 -19.57
C ASP A 171 7.42 -23.32 -20.32
N SER A 172 7.47 -22.37 -21.26
CA SER A 172 6.31 -21.87 -22.01
C SER A 172 5.22 -21.25 -21.14
N ASN A 173 5.54 -20.81 -19.93
CA ASN A 173 4.62 -20.03 -19.09
C ASN A 173 5.08 -18.57 -19.02
N PHE A 174 4.12 -17.66 -19.08
CA PHE A 174 4.36 -16.24 -18.75
C PHE A 174 4.43 -16.11 -17.23
N VAL A 175 5.61 -15.78 -16.72
CA VAL A 175 5.88 -15.60 -15.28
C VAL A 175 6.12 -14.12 -15.03
N ALA A 176 5.20 -13.48 -14.35
CA ALA A 176 5.39 -12.11 -13.87
C ALA A 176 6.18 -12.13 -12.55
N LYS A 177 7.06 -11.15 -12.38
CA LYS A 177 8.02 -11.08 -11.27
C LYS A 177 8.01 -9.70 -10.62
N GLY A 178 8.42 -9.66 -9.37
CA GLY A 178 8.66 -8.45 -8.63
C GLY A 178 9.56 -8.68 -7.42
N GLU A 179 9.72 -7.68 -6.60
CA GLU A 179 10.53 -7.78 -5.38
C GLU A 179 9.90 -8.78 -4.40
N GLY A 180 10.54 -9.95 -4.25
CA GLY A 180 10.10 -11.00 -3.32
C GLY A 180 8.84 -11.75 -3.73
N TRP A 181 8.42 -11.67 -5.01
CA TRP A 181 7.30 -12.44 -5.53
C TRP A 181 7.46 -12.80 -7.01
N GLU A 182 6.87 -13.92 -7.39
CA GLU A 182 6.65 -14.30 -8.79
C GLU A 182 5.37 -15.13 -8.90
N HIS A 183 4.69 -15.06 -10.04
CA HIS A 183 3.55 -15.91 -10.30
C HIS A 183 3.27 -16.08 -11.80
N VAL A 184 2.59 -17.17 -12.15
CA VAL A 184 1.95 -17.34 -13.46
C VAL A 184 0.56 -16.73 -13.37
N PRO A 185 0.27 -15.58 -14.02
CA PRO A 185 -1.02 -14.92 -13.88
C PRO A 185 -2.17 -15.82 -14.35
N ALA A 186 -3.15 -16.05 -13.48
CA ALA A 186 -4.31 -16.89 -13.80
C ALA A 186 -5.58 -16.05 -13.91
N TRP A 187 -5.85 -15.24 -12.91
CA TRP A 187 -7.10 -14.51 -12.75
C TRP A 187 -6.85 -13.02 -12.54
N GLY A 188 -7.56 -12.21 -13.26
CA GLY A 188 -7.40 -10.77 -13.24
C GLY A 188 -8.72 -10.03 -13.40
N ILE A 189 -8.61 -8.72 -13.53
CA ILE A 189 -9.73 -7.81 -13.79
C ILE A 189 -9.44 -7.09 -15.11
N ALA A 190 -10.44 -7.02 -16.00
CA ALA A 190 -10.32 -6.35 -17.28
C ALA A 190 -10.93 -4.95 -17.24
N PHE A 191 -10.25 -4.02 -17.88
CA PHE A 191 -10.67 -2.62 -18.03
C PHE A 191 -10.69 -2.23 -19.51
N GLU A 192 -11.66 -1.41 -19.90
CA GLU A 192 -11.65 -0.76 -21.20
C GLU A 192 -10.41 0.14 -21.33
N GLY A 193 -9.67 0.02 -22.43
CA GLY A 193 -8.41 0.74 -22.60
C GLY A 193 -8.55 2.26 -22.57
N ASP A 194 -9.63 2.79 -23.12
CA ASP A 194 -9.85 4.23 -23.28
C ASP A 194 -10.53 4.84 -22.03
N THR A 195 -11.61 4.25 -21.58
CA THR A 195 -12.43 4.79 -20.50
C THR A 195 -11.97 4.41 -19.11
N LYS A 196 -11.11 3.38 -19.01
CA LYS A 196 -10.67 2.74 -17.74
C LYS A 196 -11.83 2.15 -16.91
N ARG A 197 -13.00 1.99 -17.51
CA ARG A 197 -14.14 1.34 -16.88
C ARG A 197 -13.90 -0.16 -16.78
N LEU A 198 -14.43 -0.74 -15.72
CA LEU A 198 -14.46 -2.20 -15.56
C LEU A 198 -15.29 -2.82 -16.69
N VAL A 199 -14.72 -3.79 -17.38
CA VAL A 199 -15.47 -4.60 -18.34
C VAL A 199 -16.45 -5.48 -17.56
N TYR A 200 -17.74 -5.29 -17.79
CA TYR A 200 -18.80 -5.93 -17.01
C TYR A 200 -18.67 -7.47 -16.97
N THR A 201 -18.87 -8.05 -15.81
CA THR A 201 -18.76 -9.49 -15.53
C THR A 201 -17.37 -10.10 -15.78
N THR A 202 -16.32 -9.32 -15.65
CA THR A 202 -14.94 -9.77 -15.85
C THR A 202 -14.12 -9.84 -14.56
N SER A 203 -14.74 -10.03 -13.40
CA SER A 203 -14.04 -10.61 -12.29
C SER A 203 -13.50 -11.98 -12.74
N ASP A 204 -12.28 -12.31 -12.40
CA ASP A 204 -11.69 -13.60 -12.73
C ASP A 204 -11.49 -13.86 -14.25
N ILE A 205 -10.94 -12.89 -14.94
CA ILE A 205 -10.59 -13.02 -16.35
C ILE A 205 -9.09 -13.33 -16.52
N SER A 206 -8.75 -14.12 -17.54
CA SER A 206 -7.38 -14.40 -17.95
C SER A 206 -7.17 -14.11 -19.43
N VAL A 207 -5.90 -13.92 -19.82
CA VAL A 207 -5.46 -13.83 -21.24
C VAL A 207 -4.72 -15.07 -21.71
N GLY A 208 -4.64 -16.11 -20.86
CA GLY A 208 -3.77 -17.27 -21.09
C GLY A 208 -2.31 -16.95 -20.72
N SER A 209 -1.78 -17.72 -19.79
CA SER A 209 -0.40 -17.57 -19.30
C SER A 209 0.42 -18.84 -19.45
N LYS A 210 -0.17 -19.90 -20.01
CA LYS A 210 0.46 -21.20 -20.27
C LYS A 210 0.55 -21.49 -21.76
N HIS A 211 1.57 -22.22 -22.16
CA HIS A 211 1.88 -22.54 -23.57
C HIS A 211 2.02 -21.28 -24.43
N VAL A 212 2.63 -20.27 -23.88
CA VAL A 212 2.83 -18.97 -24.54
C VAL A 212 4.15 -18.91 -25.28
N ALA A 213 4.23 -17.99 -26.23
CA ALA A 213 5.47 -17.62 -26.91
C ALA A 213 5.61 -16.09 -26.98
N GLU A 214 6.80 -15.59 -26.71
CA GLU A 214 7.14 -14.19 -26.99
C GLU A 214 7.45 -14.07 -28.48
N ILE A 215 6.61 -13.35 -29.21
CA ILE A 215 6.70 -13.18 -30.67
C ILE A 215 7.41 -11.90 -31.09
N ALA A 216 7.52 -10.93 -30.18
CA ALA A 216 8.32 -9.71 -30.30
C ALA A 216 8.54 -9.18 -28.88
N SER A 217 9.44 -8.20 -28.70
CA SER A 217 9.67 -7.60 -27.38
C SER A 217 8.36 -7.24 -26.67
N ARG A 218 8.13 -7.82 -25.50
CA ARG A 218 6.95 -7.66 -24.66
C ARG A 218 5.62 -8.10 -25.29
N LYS A 219 5.62 -8.72 -26.45
CA LYS A 219 4.41 -9.21 -27.13
C LYS A 219 4.32 -10.73 -27.03
N ILE A 220 3.28 -11.17 -26.36
CA ILE A 220 3.06 -12.58 -26.03
C ILE A 220 1.88 -13.10 -26.86
N LEU A 221 2.08 -14.24 -27.52
CA LEU A 221 1.03 -15.05 -28.13
C LEU A 221 0.65 -16.17 -27.18
N ALA A 222 -0.65 -16.31 -26.91
CA ALA A 222 -1.17 -17.34 -26.01
C ALA A 222 -2.35 -18.09 -26.62
N PRO A 223 -2.52 -19.39 -26.37
CA PRO A 223 -3.74 -20.14 -26.69
C PRO A 223 -4.83 -19.74 -25.67
N TRP A 224 -5.80 -18.91 -26.12
CA TRP A 224 -6.86 -18.43 -25.26
C TRP A 224 -8.13 -18.07 -26.02
N LYS A 225 -9.28 -18.28 -25.42
CA LYS A 225 -10.60 -17.90 -25.99
C LYS A 225 -11.41 -17.12 -24.97
N ASN A 226 -11.62 -15.85 -25.22
CA ASN A 226 -12.56 -15.05 -24.45
C ASN A 226 -13.11 -13.89 -25.30
N LYS A 227 -14.36 -13.98 -25.73
CA LYS A 227 -15.01 -12.98 -26.59
C LYS A 227 -15.11 -11.57 -25.97
N LYS A 228 -14.93 -11.45 -24.65
CA LYS A 228 -14.98 -10.15 -23.95
C LYS A 228 -13.67 -9.36 -24.03
N LEU A 229 -12.57 -10.03 -24.38
CA LEU A 229 -11.26 -9.41 -24.50
C LEU A 229 -11.07 -8.85 -25.90
N ILE A 230 -11.63 -7.68 -26.16
CA ILE A 230 -11.41 -6.98 -27.43
C ILE A 230 -10.04 -6.28 -27.44
N PRO A 231 -9.46 -6.01 -28.63
CA PRO A 231 -8.23 -5.21 -28.75
C PRO A 231 -8.35 -3.88 -28.00
N GLY A 232 -7.31 -3.51 -27.27
CA GLY A 232 -7.29 -2.34 -26.37
C GLY A 232 -7.66 -2.64 -24.90
N THR A 233 -8.32 -3.77 -24.62
CA THR A 233 -8.63 -4.17 -23.23
C THR A 233 -7.33 -4.31 -22.41
N VAL A 234 -7.31 -3.71 -21.22
CA VAL A 234 -6.24 -3.86 -20.23
C VAL A 234 -6.66 -4.89 -19.19
N VAL A 235 -5.82 -5.88 -18.94
CA VAL A 235 -6.06 -6.89 -17.90
C VAL A 235 -4.99 -6.77 -16.83
N VAL A 236 -5.43 -6.67 -15.58
CA VAL A 236 -4.56 -6.54 -14.40
C VAL A 236 -4.70 -7.78 -13.55
N PHE A 237 -3.56 -8.38 -13.19
CA PHE A 237 -3.48 -9.57 -12.35
C PHE A 237 -2.85 -9.21 -11.01
N ARG A 238 -3.38 -9.77 -9.93
CA ARG A 238 -2.73 -9.67 -8.62
C ARG A 238 -1.56 -10.65 -8.57
N GLY A 239 -0.44 -10.18 -8.03
CA GLY A 239 0.66 -11.05 -7.62
C GLY A 239 0.21 -11.85 -6.40
N TYR A 240 0.18 -13.15 -6.54
CA TYR A 240 0.01 -14.05 -5.40
C TYR A 240 1.37 -14.32 -4.77
N GLY A 241 1.40 -14.25 -3.51
CA GLY A 241 2.50 -14.67 -2.74
C GLY A 241 2.04 -15.18 -1.42
#